data_bcf6947b7e25bf87d3f055bc58c98ac8
#
_entry.id   bcf6947b7e25bf87d3f055bc58c98ac8
#
_cell.length_a   1.000
_cell.length_b   1.000
_cell.length_c   1.000
_cell.angle_alpha   90.00
_cell.angle_beta   90.00
_cell.angle_gamma   90.00
#
_symmetry.space_group_name_H-M   'P 1'
#
loop_
_entity.id
_entity.type
_entity.pdbx_description
1 polymer ?
#
loop_
_entity_poly.entity_id
_entity_poly.type
_entity_poly.pdbx_seq_one_letter_code
_entity_poly.pdbx_strand_id
1 'polypeptide(L)'
;MVLNLRRVFWLLLLPLAQVSDTAAFDVDDDGTTEALTDGLLVLRHQFGFVGQTLVDGALGSGASRTDPAEIAMYLADQSETFDIDGNNTVDALTDGLLLLRYLFGFSGESLRAGVVGQGATRANSDALGGYMVEHVSTSDIPVEGGLPVKYEKFDSGVTVTLEDGVVVITSKGVPNHKSPYFLTSDNRYEAYDGSNSEFQLNPNRINEFDMEFRVPAAPAEDPNHEPTPLGPIGVAVNGVAIYNQYAGPNNRQLTFEIDSFDQYNGHPQQSGMYHYHVEPLWITANRGRDAFLGVLLDGFSVYGPEDFGAEVEEDALDEFHGHVGITIDSTQAIYHYHVTDKDPYINGSGFYGTSGTFAQ
;
A
#
# COMPACT_ATOMS: atom_id res chain seq x y z
N MET A 1 34.23 -59.58 -36.18
CA MET A 1 34.58 -58.22 -35.88
C MET A 1 33.30 -57.55 -35.32
N VAL A 2 33.17 -57.55 -34.00
CA VAL A 2 31.95 -57.13 -33.34
C VAL A 2 32.19 -55.75 -32.74
N LEU A 3 31.47 -54.74 -33.25
CA LEU A 3 31.55 -53.35 -32.80
C LEU A 3 30.63 -53.14 -31.60
N ASN A 4 31.20 -52.91 -30.42
CA ASN A 4 30.48 -52.54 -29.21
C ASN A 4 30.23 -51.05 -29.19
N LEU A 5 28.96 -50.62 -29.36
CA LEU A 5 28.51 -49.24 -29.16
C LEU A 5 28.18 -49.05 -27.69
N ARG A 6 29.04 -48.39 -26.93
CA ARG A 6 28.71 -47.87 -25.59
C ARG A 6 27.90 -46.59 -25.74
N ARG A 7 26.61 -46.64 -25.33
CA ARG A 7 25.78 -45.45 -25.17
C ARG A 7 26.20 -44.75 -23.87
N VAL A 8 26.75 -43.54 -23.99
CA VAL A 8 26.99 -42.64 -22.89
C VAL A 8 25.69 -41.87 -22.64
N PHE A 9 25.01 -42.12 -21.52
CA PHE A 9 23.91 -41.32 -21.06
C PHE A 9 24.49 -40.07 -20.38
N TRP A 10 24.32 -38.91 -21.01
CA TRP A 10 24.52 -37.61 -20.36
C TRP A 10 23.24 -37.31 -19.55
N LEU A 11 23.35 -37.37 -18.21
CA LEU A 11 22.37 -36.82 -17.31
C LEU A 11 22.51 -35.31 -17.38
N LEU A 12 21.60 -34.64 -18.07
CA LEU A 12 21.42 -33.19 -17.98
C LEU A 12 20.86 -32.91 -16.57
N LEU A 13 21.72 -32.52 -15.62
CA LEU A 13 21.34 -31.81 -14.43
C LEU A 13 20.83 -30.43 -14.87
N LEU A 14 19.52 -30.28 -15.01
CA LEU A 14 18.87 -28.98 -15.01
C LEU A 14 19.14 -28.34 -13.64
N PRO A 15 19.63 -27.09 -13.59
CA PRO A 15 19.66 -26.38 -12.32
C PRO A 15 18.22 -26.27 -11.82
N LEU A 16 17.97 -26.78 -10.61
CA LEU A 16 16.79 -26.41 -9.86
C LEU A 16 16.83 -24.87 -9.78
N ALA A 17 15.90 -24.20 -10.45
CA ALA A 17 15.63 -22.81 -10.18
C ALA A 17 15.33 -22.72 -8.69
N GLN A 18 16.18 -22.00 -7.95
CA GLN A 18 15.83 -21.58 -6.61
C GLN A 18 14.63 -20.65 -6.81
N VAL A 19 13.45 -21.13 -6.47
CA VAL A 19 12.31 -20.27 -6.19
C VAL A 19 12.77 -19.43 -5.00
N SER A 20 13.03 -18.16 -5.20
CA SER A 20 13.22 -17.23 -4.10
C SER A 20 11.88 -17.21 -3.36
N ASP A 21 11.86 -17.79 -2.18
CA ASP A 21 10.71 -17.79 -1.28
C ASP A 21 10.55 -16.35 -0.76
N THR A 22 9.85 -15.52 -1.54
CA THR A 22 9.61 -14.10 -1.21
C THR A 22 8.62 -13.95 -0.05
N ALA A 23 8.06 -15.05 0.45
CA ALA A 23 7.08 -15.10 1.52
C ALA A 23 7.59 -15.97 2.69
N ALA A 24 8.87 -15.84 3.05
CA ALA A 24 9.46 -16.71 4.09
C ALA A 24 8.79 -16.56 5.47
N PHE A 25 8.08 -15.48 5.72
CA PHE A 25 7.32 -15.28 6.96
C PHE A 25 5.87 -15.79 6.90
N ASP A 26 5.37 -16.28 5.76
CA ASP A 26 4.12 -17.02 5.63
C ASP A 26 4.36 -18.47 6.10
N VAL A 27 4.26 -18.68 7.39
CA VAL A 27 4.66 -19.92 8.06
C VAL A 27 3.64 -21.03 7.86
N ASP A 28 2.36 -20.72 7.78
CA ASP A 28 1.29 -21.71 7.60
C ASP A 28 0.84 -21.85 6.13
N ASP A 29 1.46 -21.06 5.22
CA ASP A 29 1.27 -21.13 3.77
C ASP A 29 -0.21 -20.92 3.38
N ASP A 30 -0.82 -19.87 3.98
CA ASP A 30 -2.18 -19.45 3.64
C ASP A 30 -2.19 -18.30 2.61
N GLY A 31 -1.01 -17.79 2.24
CA GLY A 31 -0.78 -16.69 1.29
C GLY A 31 -0.71 -15.33 1.93
N THR A 32 -0.84 -15.23 3.25
CA THR A 32 -0.73 -13.99 4.03
C THR A 32 0.31 -14.14 5.15
N THR A 33 0.86 -13.03 5.64
CA THR A 33 1.74 -13.05 6.81
C THR A 33 1.10 -12.22 7.93
N GLU A 34 0.59 -12.87 8.95
CA GLU A 34 -0.19 -12.21 10.00
C GLU A 34 0.43 -12.37 11.39
N ALA A 35 0.21 -11.38 12.27
CA ALA A 35 0.77 -11.37 13.63
C ALA A 35 0.29 -12.53 14.51
N LEU A 36 -1.02 -12.86 14.44
CA LEU A 36 -1.65 -13.87 15.31
C LEU A 36 -1.62 -15.29 14.74
N THR A 37 -1.14 -15.48 13.54
CA THR A 37 -0.84 -16.76 12.89
C THR A 37 0.67 -16.93 12.79
N ASP A 38 1.31 -16.45 11.75
CA ASP A 38 2.73 -16.64 11.46
C ASP A 38 3.65 -16.08 12.53
N GLY A 39 3.43 -14.81 12.93
CA GLY A 39 4.20 -14.19 14.01
C GLY A 39 4.14 -14.99 15.32
N LEU A 40 2.95 -15.52 15.64
CA LEU A 40 2.76 -16.35 16.82
C LEU A 40 3.40 -17.74 16.66
N LEU A 41 3.35 -18.35 15.48
CA LEU A 41 4.04 -19.62 15.18
C LEU A 41 5.56 -19.47 15.33
N VAL A 42 6.14 -18.40 14.76
CA VAL A 42 7.58 -18.08 14.91
C VAL A 42 7.93 -17.91 16.38
N LEU A 43 7.22 -17.07 17.11
CA LEU A 43 7.48 -16.78 18.51
C LEU A 43 7.40 -18.03 19.39
N ARG A 44 6.35 -18.87 19.21
CA ARG A 44 6.17 -20.13 19.93
C ARG A 44 7.30 -21.11 19.62
N HIS A 45 7.68 -21.26 18.35
CA HIS A 45 8.79 -22.12 17.95
C HIS A 45 10.10 -21.71 18.62
N GLN A 46 10.42 -20.43 18.61
CA GLN A 46 11.62 -19.87 19.25
C GLN A 46 11.60 -20.05 20.78
N PHE A 47 10.43 -20.08 21.41
CA PHE A 47 10.27 -20.50 22.83
C PHE A 47 10.32 -22.01 23.05
N GLY A 48 10.48 -22.82 21.99
CA GLY A 48 10.58 -24.29 22.08
C GLY A 48 9.23 -25.01 22.19
N PHE A 49 8.11 -24.40 21.82
CA PHE A 49 6.83 -25.09 21.72
C PHE A 49 6.89 -26.09 20.57
N VAL A 50 6.28 -27.28 20.77
CA VAL A 50 6.25 -28.38 19.81
C VAL A 50 4.88 -29.04 19.76
N GLY A 51 4.60 -29.75 18.68
CA GLY A 51 3.34 -30.48 18.51
C GLY A 51 2.14 -29.53 18.53
N GLN A 52 1.00 -30.01 19.06
CA GLN A 52 -0.25 -29.23 19.03
C GLN A 52 -0.14 -27.86 19.72
N THR A 53 0.71 -27.70 20.73
CA THR A 53 0.90 -26.41 21.41
C THR A 53 1.60 -25.35 20.55
N LEU A 54 2.31 -25.77 19.49
CA LEU A 54 2.88 -24.84 18.51
C LEU A 54 1.76 -24.20 17.67
N VAL A 55 0.79 -24.98 17.19
CA VAL A 55 -0.19 -24.55 16.16
C VAL A 55 -1.57 -24.20 16.71
N ASP A 56 -1.91 -24.55 17.94
CA ASP A 56 -3.27 -24.40 18.47
C ASP A 56 -3.71 -22.93 18.49
N GLY A 57 -4.74 -22.61 17.69
CA GLY A 57 -5.26 -21.24 17.51
C GLY A 57 -4.30 -20.25 16.82
N ALA A 58 -3.30 -20.77 16.09
CA ALA A 58 -2.32 -19.96 15.36
C ALA A 58 -2.21 -20.35 13.88
N LEU A 59 -3.26 -20.87 13.29
CA LEU A 59 -3.34 -21.15 11.86
C LEU A 59 -4.36 -20.24 11.20
N GLY A 60 -3.98 -19.66 10.07
CA GLY A 60 -4.81 -18.79 9.26
C GLY A 60 -5.92 -19.55 8.54
N SER A 61 -6.88 -18.79 8.04
CA SER A 61 -7.99 -19.34 7.26
C SER A 61 -7.48 -19.68 5.85
N GLY A 62 -7.34 -20.96 5.56
CA GLY A 62 -6.81 -21.44 4.28
C GLY A 62 -5.40 -22.00 4.36
N ALA A 63 -4.81 -22.07 5.56
CA ALA A 63 -3.49 -22.64 5.79
C ALA A 63 -3.32 -24.00 5.09
N SER A 64 -2.30 -24.11 4.25
CA SER A 64 -1.94 -25.36 3.59
C SER A 64 -0.92 -26.17 4.41
N ARG A 65 -0.06 -25.50 5.19
CA ARG A 65 0.89 -26.10 6.14
C ARG A 65 0.27 -26.12 7.54
N THR A 66 -0.37 -27.24 7.92
CA THR A 66 -1.13 -27.34 9.18
C THR A 66 -0.54 -28.37 10.16
N ASP A 67 0.35 -29.26 9.69
CA ASP A 67 1.00 -30.25 10.55
C ASP A 67 2.08 -29.59 11.42
N PRO A 68 2.02 -29.74 12.76
CA PRO A 68 3.01 -29.12 13.64
C PRO A 68 4.47 -29.51 13.38
N ALA A 69 4.70 -30.71 12.85
CA ALA A 69 6.06 -31.16 12.53
C ALA A 69 6.55 -30.53 11.22
N GLU A 70 5.67 -30.33 10.24
CA GLU A 70 5.99 -29.62 8.99
C GLU A 70 6.30 -28.13 9.27
N ILE A 71 5.49 -27.49 10.12
CA ILE A 71 5.74 -26.09 10.54
C ILE A 71 7.07 -25.98 11.30
N ALA A 72 7.33 -26.87 12.27
CA ALA A 72 8.59 -26.84 13.00
C ALA A 72 9.81 -27.08 12.09
N MET A 73 9.67 -27.94 11.09
CA MET A 73 10.73 -28.21 10.10
C MET A 73 10.94 -27.00 9.19
N TYR A 74 9.88 -26.37 8.70
CA TYR A 74 9.96 -25.14 7.91
C TYR A 74 10.69 -24.03 8.68
N LEU A 75 10.29 -23.76 9.92
CA LEU A 75 10.92 -22.73 10.76
C LEU A 75 12.41 -23.04 11.06
N ALA A 76 12.76 -24.30 11.20
CA ALA A 76 14.15 -24.71 11.39
C ALA A 76 15.00 -24.55 10.11
N ASP A 77 14.42 -24.88 8.95
CA ASP A 77 15.10 -24.75 7.65
C ASP A 77 15.29 -23.30 7.25
N GLN A 78 14.37 -22.42 7.65
CA GLN A 78 14.40 -20.98 7.39
C GLN A 78 15.06 -20.16 8.53
N SER A 79 15.75 -20.81 9.46
CA SER A 79 16.25 -20.16 10.69
C SER A 79 17.13 -18.91 10.42
N GLU A 80 17.95 -18.90 9.35
CA GLU A 80 18.76 -17.74 8.99
C GLU A 80 17.91 -16.51 8.61
N THR A 81 16.75 -16.73 8.02
CA THR A 81 15.79 -15.67 7.66
C THR A 81 15.12 -15.08 8.91
N PHE A 82 14.95 -15.87 9.95
CA PHE A 82 14.39 -15.40 11.22
C PHE A 82 15.42 -14.75 12.17
N ASP A 83 16.69 -14.59 11.77
CA ASP A 83 17.66 -13.69 12.42
C ASP A 83 17.41 -12.26 11.93
N ILE A 84 16.37 -11.64 12.46
CA ILE A 84 15.84 -10.35 11.96
C ILE A 84 16.81 -9.21 12.25
N ASP A 85 17.46 -9.19 13.40
CA ASP A 85 18.42 -8.14 13.75
C ASP A 85 19.85 -8.39 13.21
N GLY A 86 20.11 -9.58 12.65
CA GLY A 86 21.36 -9.92 11.99
C GLY A 86 22.53 -10.13 12.95
N ASN A 87 22.28 -10.62 14.15
CA ASN A 87 23.31 -10.89 15.14
C ASN A 87 23.84 -12.35 15.11
N ASN A 88 23.35 -13.18 14.17
CA ASN A 88 23.58 -14.61 14.01
C ASN A 88 23.02 -15.47 15.15
N THR A 89 21.98 -14.99 15.82
CA THR A 89 21.30 -15.72 16.88
C THR A 89 19.79 -15.49 16.76
N VAL A 90 19.02 -16.52 16.52
CA VAL A 90 17.54 -16.42 16.49
C VAL A 90 17.00 -16.57 17.89
N ASP A 91 16.38 -15.55 18.44
CA ASP A 91 15.88 -15.52 19.84
C ASP A 91 14.47 -14.93 19.92
N ALA A 92 13.61 -15.56 20.73
CA ALA A 92 12.22 -15.15 20.87
C ALA A 92 12.01 -13.73 21.42
N LEU A 93 12.93 -13.26 22.27
CA LEU A 93 12.84 -11.94 22.93
C LEU A 93 13.49 -10.81 22.11
N THR A 94 14.15 -11.15 21.02
CA THR A 94 14.67 -10.21 20.03
C THR A 94 13.93 -10.41 18.70
N ASP A 95 14.32 -11.36 17.89
CA ASP A 95 13.78 -11.58 16.54
C ASP A 95 12.29 -11.90 16.52
N GLY A 96 11.84 -12.77 17.40
CA GLY A 96 10.41 -13.10 17.52
C GLY A 96 9.56 -11.90 17.91
N LEU A 97 10.04 -11.08 18.84
CA LEU A 97 9.33 -9.84 19.21
C LEU A 97 9.46 -8.75 18.14
N LEU A 98 10.58 -8.65 17.43
CA LEU A 98 10.72 -7.72 16.30
C LEU A 98 9.72 -8.07 15.21
N LEU A 99 9.63 -9.34 14.80
CA LEU A 99 8.65 -9.79 13.80
C LEU A 99 7.22 -9.52 14.29
N LEU A 100 6.88 -9.93 15.49
CA LEU A 100 5.55 -9.77 16.03
C LEU A 100 5.13 -8.30 16.11
N ARG A 101 6.03 -7.42 16.60
CA ARG A 101 5.79 -5.97 16.63
C ARG A 101 5.59 -5.41 15.21
N TYR A 102 6.45 -5.79 14.27
CA TYR A 102 6.34 -5.36 12.89
C TYR A 102 4.99 -5.74 12.29
N LEU A 103 4.57 -7.00 12.46
CA LEU A 103 3.28 -7.50 11.96
C LEU A 103 2.07 -6.85 12.68
N PHE A 104 2.25 -6.31 13.88
CA PHE A 104 1.26 -5.43 14.54
C PHE A 104 1.38 -3.96 14.14
N GLY A 105 2.24 -3.61 13.15
CA GLY A 105 2.38 -2.26 12.63
C GLY A 105 3.23 -1.32 13.50
N PHE A 106 4.00 -1.82 14.48
CA PHE A 106 4.95 -0.99 15.21
C PHE A 106 6.09 -0.56 14.29
N SER A 107 6.46 0.71 14.33
CA SER A 107 7.54 1.30 13.55
C SER A 107 8.44 2.19 14.43
N GLY A 108 9.51 2.73 13.87
CA GLY A 108 10.40 3.64 14.59
C GLY A 108 10.95 3.06 15.88
N GLU A 109 10.96 3.84 16.95
CA GLU A 109 11.48 3.42 18.26
C GLU A 109 10.59 2.35 18.91
N SER A 110 9.26 2.36 18.67
CA SER A 110 8.33 1.37 19.22
C SER A 110 8.57 -0.04 18.67
N LEU A 111 9.07 -0.17 17.44
CA LEU A 111 9.46 -1.44 16.86
C LEU A 111 10.66 -2.05 17.58
N ARG A 112 11.72 -1.26 17.83
CA ARG A 112 13.04 -1.76 18.24
C ARG A 112 13.39 -1.64 19.72
N ALA A 113 12.70 -0.78 20.48
CA ALA A 113 13.06 -0.48 21.87
C ALA A 113 13.11 -1.73 22.74
N GLY A 114 14.32 -2.04 23.27
CA GLY A 114 14.55 -3.14 24.19
C GLY A 114 14.48 -4.56 23.59
N VAL A 115 14.39 -4.69 22.25
CA VAL A 115 14.28 -5.99 21.56
C VAL A 115 15.33 -6.22 20.48
N VAL A 116 16.32 -5.36 20.36
CA VAL A 116 17.47 -5.56 19.45
C VAL A 116 18.57 -6.26 20.22
N GLY A 117 19.06 -7.38 19.69
CA GLY A 117 20.07 -8.20 20.33
C GLY A 117 21.47 -7.59 20.30
N GLN A 118 22.34 -8.07 21.16
CA GLN A 118 23.72 -7.64 21.16
C GLN A 118 24.44 -8.10 19.88
N GLY A 119 25.14 -7.18 19.22
CA GLY A 119 25.88 -7.48 17.99
C GLY A 119 25.05 -7.35 16.72
N ALA A 120 23.82 -6.87 16.82
CA ALA A 120 22.94 -6.67 15.69
C ALA A 120 23.59 -5.81 14.60
N THR A 121 23.51 -6.28 13.36
CA THR A 121 23.91 -5.54 12.15
C THR A 121 22.76 -4.68 11.63
N ARG A 122 21.52 -5.07 11.90
CA ARG A 122 20.30 -4.31 11.67
C ARG A 122 19.75 -3.80 13.00
N ALA A 123 20.17 -2.60 13.43
CA ALA A 123 19.85 -2.05 14.76
C ALA A 123 18.93 -0.83 14.73
N ASN A 124 18.71 -0.21 13.58
CA ASN A 124 17.76 0.89 13.42
C ASN A 124 16.44 0.39 12.78
N SER A 125 15.38 1.16 12.97
CA SER A 125 14.03 0.79 12.50
C SER A 125 13.93 0.60 10.98
N ASP A 126 14.65 1.42 10.20
CA ASP A 126 14.59 1.39 8.75
C ASP A 126 15.25 0.12 8.19
N ALA A 127 16.42 -0.26 8.74
CA ALA A 127 17.10 -1.50 8.38
C ALA A 127 16.30 -2.75 8.79
N LEU A 128 15.62 -2.70 9.95
CA LEU A 128 14.75 -3.77 10.42
C LEU A 128 13.49 -3.88 9.56
N GLY A 129 12.80 -2.75 9.31
CA GLY A 129 11.60 -2.69 8.47
C GLY A 129 11.92 -3.11 7.03
N GLY A 130 12.98 -2.59 6.43
CA GLY A 130 13.44 -2.96 5.09
C GLY A 130 13.72 -4.45 4.95
N TYR A 131 14.35 -5.07 5.95
CA TYR A 131 14.57 -6.52 5.96
C TYR A 131 13.27 -7.30 6.04
N MET A 132 12.36 -6.91 6.94
CA MET A 132 11.12 -7.64 7.15
C MET A 132 10.17 -7.53 5.96
N VAL A 133 10.11 -6.36 5.30
CA VAL A 133 9.26 -6.17 4.11
C VAL A 133 9.63 -7.09 2.94
N GLU A 134 10.91 -7.47 2.82
CA GLU A 134 11.37 -8.39 1.77
C GLU A 134 10.90 -9.85 1.99
N HIS A 135 10.42 -10.20 3.19
CA HIS A 135 10.12 -11.58 3.60
C HIS A 135 8.65 -11.80 3.99
N VAL A 136 7.83 -10.75 4.03
CA VAL A 136 6.39 -10.89 4.24
C VAL A 136 5.68 -11.18 2.92
N SER A 137 4.66 -12.04 2.97
CA SER A 137 3.71 -12.18 1.87
C SER A 137 2.92 -10.89 1.77
N THR A 138 3.11 -10.16 0.70
CA THR A 138 2.30 -8.98 0.45
C THR A 138 1.03 -9.41 -0.29
N SER A 139 -0.12 -9.33 0.37
CA SER A 139 -1.43 -9.47 -0.30
C SER A 139 -1.64 -8.42 -1.41
N ASP A 140 -0.76 -7.44 -1.49
CA ASP A 140 -0.66 -6.43 -2.54
C ASP A 140 0.28 -6.82 -3.70
N ILE A 141 1.08 -7.90 -3.57
CA ILE A 141 1.78 -8.47 -4.72
C ILE A 141 0.74 -9.25 -5.54
N PRO A 142 0.62 -9.02 -6.84
CA PRO A 142 -0.30 -9.78 -7.67
C PRO A 142 -0.03 -11.27 -7.49
N VAL A 143 -1.03 -12.04 -7.05
CA VAL A 143 -1.05 -13.49 -7.29
C VAL A 143 -0.69 -13.64 -8.76
N GLU A 144 0.27 -14.51 -9.11
CA GLU A 144 0.79 -14.67 -10.46
C GLU A 144 -0.35 -14.61 -11.50
N GLY A 145 -0.55 -13.43 -12.15
CA GLY A 145 -1.63 -13.14 -13.11
C GLY A 145 -2.92 -12.50 -12.57
N GLY A 146 -3.03 -12.10 -11.29
CA GLY A 146 -4.21 -11.45 -10.69
C GLY A 146 -4.05 -9.95 -10.42
N LEU A 147 -5.17 -9.22 -10.46
CA LEU A 147 -5.25 -7.81 -10.05
C LEU A 147 -5.17 -7.73 -8.51
N PRO A 148 -4.30 -6.87 -7.92
CA PRO A 148 -4.25 -6.70 -6.46
C PRO A 148 -5.62 -6.34 -5.86
N VAL A 149 -5.97 -6.93 -4.72
CA VAL A 149 -7.31 -6.86 -4.09
C VAL A 149 -7.77 -5.41 -3.83
N LYS A 150 -6.86 -4.48 -3.52
CA LYS A 150 -7.20 -3.07 -3.33
C LYS A 150 -7.93 -2.44 -4.51
N TYR A 151 -7.71 -2.93 -5.71
CA TYR A 151 -8.36 -2.42 -6.92
C TYR A 151 -9.82 -2.87 -7.06
N GLU A 152 -10.27 -3.87 -6.32
CA GLU A 152 -11.69 -4.25 -6.23
C GLU A 152 -12.54 -3.20 -5.51
N LYS A 153 -11.90 -2.26 -4.80
CA LYS A 153 -12.55 -1.18 -4.07
C LYS A 153 -12.93 0.01 -4.94
N PHE A 154 -12.51 0.05 -6.19
CA PHE A 154 -12.92 1.10 -7.11
C PHE A 154 -14.42 1.00 -7.43
N ASP A 155 -15.08 2.15 -7.56
CA ASP A 155 -16.52 2.22 -7.87
C ASP A 155 -16.81 1.66 -9.26
N SER A 156 -18.04 1.19 -9.46
CA SER A 156 -18.49 0.56 -10.71
C SER A 156 -18.39 1.44 -11.98
N GLY A 157 -18.17 2.75 -11.81
CA GLY A 157 -17.90 3.70 -12.91
C GLY A 157 -16.44 3.74 -13.35
N VAL A 158 -15.57 3.01 -12.68
CA VAL A 158 -14.13 2.89 -12.95
C VAL A 158 -13.83 1.50 -13.47
N THR A 159 -13.07 1.40 -14.55
CA THR A 159 -12.60 0.11 -15.07
C THR A 159 -11.14 -0.07 -14.68
N VAL A 160 -10.81 -1.22 -14.09
CA VAL A 160 -9.44 -1.56 -13.71
C VAL A 160 -9.06 -2.87 -14.37
N THR A 161 -7.91 -2.90 -15.03
CA THR A 161 -7.34 -4.09 -15.68
C THR A 161 -5.85 -4.22 -15.37
N LEU A 162 -5.34 -5.43 -15.45
CA LEU A 162 -3.91 -5.71 -15.33
C LEU A 162 -3.35 -6.05 -16.72
N GLU A 163 -2.29 -5.33 -17.13
CA GLU A 163 -1.62 -5.49 -18.41
C GLU A 163 -0.10 -5.57 -18.18
N ASP A 164 0.49 -6.74 -18.31
CA ASP A 164 1.95 -6.95 -18.24
C ASP A 164 2.62 -6.29 -17.00
N GLY A 165 2.04 -6.47 -15.82
CA GLY A 165 2.56 -5.90 -14.56
C GLY A 165 2.22 -4.41 -14.33
N VAL A 166 1.37 -3.83 -15.17
CA VAL A 166 0.84 -2.47 -15.05
C VAL A 166 -0.66 -2.52 -14.80
N VAL A 167 -1.14 -1.87 -13.77
CA VAL A 167 -2.57 -1.67 -13.56
C VAL A 167 -3.03 -0.47 -14.37
N VAL A 168 -4.02 -0.70 -15.22
CA VAL A 168 -4.64 0.34 -16.05
C VAL A 168 -5.99 0.68 -15.46
N ILE A 169 -6.17 1.94 -15.06
CA ILE A 169 -7.40 2.46 -14.44
C ILE A 169 -8.00 3.49 -15.38
N THR A 170 -9.20 3.24 -15.86
CA THR A 170 -9.92 4.17 -16.74
C THR A 170 -11.18 4.69 -16.10
N SER A 171 -11.44 5.99 -16.27
CA SER A 171 -12.65 6.64 -15.76
C SER A 171 -13.07 7.82 -16.62
N LYS A 172 -14.27 8.35 -16.33
CA LYS A 172 -14.77 9.59 -16.94
C LYS A 172 -14.41 10.86 -16.16
N GLY A 173 -13.77 10.74 -15.00
CA GLY A 173 -13.38 11.87 -14.16
C GLY A 173 -14.55 12.67 -13.58
N VAL A 174 -15.72 12.06 -13.53
CA VAL A 174 -16.93 12.69 -13.02
C VAL A 174 -17.23 12.15 -11.62
N PRO A 175 -17.39 13.02 -10.60
CA PRO A 175 -17.67 12.56 -9.25
C PRO A 175 -19.02 11.82 -9.18
N ASN A 176 -19.10 10.83 -8.30
CA ASN A 176 -20.31 10.04 -8.04
C ASN A 176 -21.23 10.69 -6.99
N HIS A 177 -21.06 11.98 -6.73
CA HIS A 177 -21.84 12.80 -5.83
C HIS A 177 -22.35 14.06 -6.54
N LYS A 178 -23.24 14.79 -5.89
CA LYS A 178 -23.73 16.08 -6.38
C LYS A 178 -22.71 17.19 -6.15
N SER A 179 -22.79 18.25 -6.98
CA SER A 179 -21.89 19.39 -6.88
C SER A 179 -22.53 20.66 -7.45
N PRO A 180 -22.20 21.87 -6.94
CA PRO A 180 -22.62 23.13 -7.56
C PRO A 180 -21.93 23.37 -8.92
N TYR A 181 -20.95 22.53 -9.26
CA TYR A 181 -20.23 22.62 -10.54
C TYR A 181 -20.91 21.91 -11.70
N PHE A 182 -21.98 21.14 -11.47
CA PHE A 182 -22.87 20.72 -12.54
C PHE A 182 -23.76 21.85 -13.03
N LEU A 183 -24.30 21.75 -14.20
CA LEU A 183 -25.31 22.70 -14.67
C LEU A 183 -26.57 22.57 -13.81
N THR A 184 -27.26 23.69 -13.56
CA THR A 184 -28.50 23.70 -12.76
C THR A 184 -29.64 22.86 -13.35
N SER A 185 -29.54 22.48 -14.63
CA SER A 185 -30.46 21.55 -15.28
C SER A 185 -30.08 20.08 -15.14
N ASP A 186 -28.87 19.79 -14.63
CA ASP A 186 -28.38 18.44 -14.40
C ASP A 186 -28.96 17.90 -13.07
N ASN A 187 -29.34 16.64 -13.04
CA ASN A 187 -29.87 16.01 -11.81
C ASN A 187 -28.80 15.82 -10.72
N ARG A 188 -27.52 15.96 -11.05
CA ARG A 188 -26.38 15.95 -10.14
C ARG A 188 -26.06 17.33 -9.57
N TYR A 189 -26.75 18.38 -10.01
CA TYR A 189 -26.60 19.70 -9.45
C TYR A 189 -27.13 19.76 -8.01
N GLU A 190 -26.35 20.36 -7.13
CA GLU A 190 -26.74 20.75 -5.77
C GLU A 190 -26.07 22.08 -5.44
N ALA A 191 -26.83 23.00 -4.86
CA ALA A 191 -26.23 24.25 -4.41
C ALA A 191 -25.22 23.94 -3.28
N TYR A 192 -24.16 24.75 -3.20
CA TYR A 192 -23.20 24.61 -2.13
C TYR A 192 -23.88 24.69 -0.74
N ASP A 193 -23.61 23.70 0.09
CA ASP A 193 -24.08 23.61 1.48
C ASP A 193 -22.96 23.25 2.46
N GLY A 194 -21.69 23.40 2.02
CA GLY A 194 -20.51 23.11 2.83
C GLY A 194 -20.25 24.14 3.93
N SER A 195 -19.23 23.91 4.72
CA SER A 195 -18.89 24.72 5.90
C SER A 195 -18.03 25.95 5.61
N ASN A 196 -17.43 26.09 4.40
CA ASN A 196 -16.59 27.24 4.08
C ASN A 196 -17.45 28.47 3.76
N SER A 197 -17.50 29.44 4.69
CA SER A 197 -18.24 30.69 4.53
C SER A 197 -17.69 31.60 3.41
N GLU A 198 -16.45 31.40 3.00
CA GLU A 198 -15.77 32.16 1.94
C GLU A 198 -15.92 31.52 0.56
N PHE A 199 -16.70 30.42 0.45
CA PHE A 199 -16.89 29.70 -0.80
C PHE A 199 -17.24 30.61 -1.98
N GLN A 200 -16.53 30.48 -3.05
CA GLN A 200 -16.74 31.20 -4.31
C GLN A 200 -16.75 30.22 -5.49
N LEU A 201 -17.92 30.06 -6.09
CA LEU A 201 -18.06 29.22 -7.27
C LEU A 201 -17.17 29.74 -8.41
N ASN A 202 -16.17 28.96 -8.84
CA ASN A 202 -15.40 29.31 -10.01
C ASN A 202 -16.24 29.16 -11.31
N PRO A 203 -15.83 29.78 -12.42
CA PRO A 203 -16.66 29.81 -13.65
C PRO A 203 -16.72 28.46 -14.39
N ASN A 204 -15.90 27.49 -14.00
CA ASN A 204 -15.77 26.22 -14.71
C ASN A 204 -16.94 25.31 -14.38
N ARG A 205 -17.15 24.29 -15.22
CA ARG A 205 -18.16 23.25 -15.02
C ARG A 205 -17.53 21.88 -15.23
N ILE A 206 -18.07 20.87 -14.57
CA ILE A 206 -17.62 19.49 -14.69
C ILE A 206 -17.88 19.00 -16.12
N ASN A 207 -16.83 18.50 -16.76
CA ASN A 207 -16.88 17.82 -18.04
C ASN A 207 -16.40 16.36 -17.88
N GLU A 208 -16.85 15.50 -18.79
CA GLU A 208 -16.36 14.13 -18.90
C GLU A 208 -15.08 14.08 -19.72
N PHE A 209 -14.16 13.19 -19.30
CA PHE A 209 -12.89 12.92 -19.98
C PHE A 209 -12.71 11.41 -20.13
N ASP A 210 -11.96 10.98 -21.12
CA ASP A 210 -11.47 9.60 -21.21
C ASP A 210 -10.11 9.55 -20.52
N MET A 211 -10.12 9.41 -19.19
CA MET A 211 -8.89 9.36 -18.40
C MET A 211 -8.35 7.94 -18.31
N GLU A 212 -7.04 7.80 -18.47
CA GLU A 212 -6.30 6.56 -18.27
C GLU A 212 -5.11 6.82 -17.34
N PHE A 213 -5.05 6.05 -16.26
CA PHE A 213 -3.93 6.00 -15.33
C PHE A 213 -3.26 4.63 -15.46
N ARG A 214 -1.95 4.62 -15.65
CA ARG A 214 -1.16 3.39 -15.72
C ARG A 214 -0.18 3.40 -14.58
N VAL A 215 -0.35 2.51 -13.61
CA VAL A 215 0.44 2.47 -12.38
C VAL A 215 1.13 1.11 -12.22
N PRO A 216 2.29 1.02 -11.55
CA PRO A 216 2.91 -0.27 -11.24
C PRO A 216 1.95 -1.16 -10.44
N ALA A 217 1.82 -2.44 -10.85
CA ALA A 217 1.04 -3.41 -10.09
C ALA A 217 1.74 -3.82 -8.80
N ALA A 218 3.07 -3.81 -8.80
CA ALA A 218 3.93 -4.02 -7.64
C ALA A 218 4.76 -2.75 -7.40
N PRO A 219 4.23 -1.76 -6.65
CA PRO A 219 4.93 -0.52 -6.37
C PRO A 219 6.17 -0.79 -5.49
N ALA A 220 7.26 -0.09 -5.77
CA ALA A 220 8.50 -0.15 -5.01
C ALA A 220 9.09 1.25 -4.87
N GLU A 221 9.84 1.47 -3.78
CA GLU A 221 10.57 2.72 -3.57
C GLU A 221 11.51 3.02 -4.76
N ASP A 222 11.51 4.29 -5.19
CA ASP A 222 12.48 4.78 -6.18
C ASP A 222 13.47 5.73 -5.49
N PRO A 223 14.76 5.38 -5.42
CA PRO A 223 15.74 6.22 -4.74
C PRO A 223 15.94 7.62 -5.36
N ASN A 224 15.38 7.87 -6.55
CA ASN A 224 15.46 9.19 -7.19
C ASN A 224 14.31 10.11 -6.84
N HIS A 225 13.18 9.57 -6.35
CA HIS A 225 11.99 10.31 -5.88
C HIS A 225 11.59 11.47 -6.78
N GLU A 226 11.01 11.17 -7.95
CA GLU A 226 10.64 12.21 -8.92
C GLU A 226 9.59 13.20 -8.34
N PRO A 227 9.74 14.51 -8.55
CA PRO A 227 8.74 15.48 -8.14
C PRO A 227 7.39 15.24 -8.80
N THR A 228 6.30 15.44 -8.05
CA THR A 228 4.95 15.34 -8.61
C THR A 228 4.70 16.48 -9.61
N PRO A 229 4.13 16.19 -10.79
CA PRO A 229 3.80 17.19 -11.79
C PRO A 229 2.58 18.03 -11.37
N LEU A 230 2.37 19.16 -12.02
CA LEU A 230 1.06 19.83 -12.02
C LEU A 230 0.08 19.00 -12.87
N GLY A 231 -1.13 18.80 -12.36
CA GLY A 231 -2.14 17.93 -12.98
C GLY A 231 -2.35 16.65 -12.17
N PRO A 232 -2.96 15.62 -12.78
CA PRO A 232 -3.20 14.35 -12.08
C PRO A 232 -1.93 13.67 -11.61
N ILE A 233 -1.86 13.40 -10.31
CA ILE A 233 -0.80 12.60 -9.67
C ILE A 233 -1.34 11.25 -9.20
N GLY A 234 -2.65 11.00 -9.32
CA GLY A 234 -3.31 9.78 -8.91
C GLY A 234 -4.79 9.78 -9.24
N VAL A 235 -5.47 8.74 -8.80
CA VAL A 235 -6.90 8.56 -9.01
C VAL A 235 -7.58 8.05 -7.76
N ALA A 236 -8.68 8.69 -7.37
CA ALA A 236 -9.53 8.27 -6.27
C ALA A 236 -10.44 7.11 -6.68
N VAL A 237 -10.94 6.34 -5.70
CA VAL A 237 -11.79 5.16 -5.93
C VAL A 237 -13.04 5.43 -6.74
N ASN A 238 -13.53 6.67 -6.75
CA ASN A 238 -14.67 7.11 -7.57
C ASN A 238 -14.26 7.60 -8.96
N GLY A 239 -13.00 7.43 -9.35
CA GLY A 239 -12.48 7.77 -10.67
C GLY A 239 -12.15 9.25 -10.88
N VAL A 240 -12.22 10.06 -9.83
CA VAL A 240 -11.82 11.48 -9.85
C VAL A 240 -10.30 11.58 -9.72
N ALA A 241 -9.68 12.49 -10.47
CA ALA A 241 -8.24 12.72 -10.39
C ALA A 241 -7.83 13.30 -9.03
N ILE A 242 -6.69 12.86 -8.51
CA ILE A 242 -6.01 13.43 -7.36
C ILE A 242 -4.88 14.34 -7.89
N TYR A 243 -4.76 15.54 -7.33
CA TYR A 243 -3.72 16.52 -7.64
C TYR A 243 -2.82 16.72 -6.42
N ASN A 244 -1.64 17.32 -6.66
CA ASN A 244 -0.70 17.64 -5.59
C ASN A 244 -1.14 18.90 -4.78
N GLN A 245 -0.33 19.30 -3.80
CA GLN A 245 -0.57 20.41 -2.89
C GLN A 245 -0.53 21.81 -3.51
N TYR A 246 -0.31 21.91 -4.84
CA TYR A 246 -0.15 23.20 -5.48
C TYR A 246 -1.36 23.59 -6.33
N ALA A 247 -1.74 24.86 -6.21
CA ALA A 247 -2.64 25.52 -7.14
C ALA A 247 -1.91 25.93 -8.42
N GLY A 248 -2.61 25.90 -9.55
CA GLY A 248 -2.30 26.42 -10.87
C GLY A 248 -0.86 26.86 -11.20
N PRO A 249 -0.56 27.60 -12.26
CA PRO A 249 0.82 27.68 -12.75
C PRO A 249 1.79 28.28 -11.71
N ASN A 250 3.02 27.75 -11.69
CA ASN A 250 4.12 28.14 -10.82
C ASN A 250 4.01 27.67 -9.34
N ASN A 251 3.40 26.53 -9.08
CA ASN A 251 3.34 25.91 -7.76
C ASN A 251 2.90 26.89 -6.66
N ARG A 252 1.76 27.55 -6.88
CA ARG A 252 1.18 28.43 -5.87
C ARG A 252 0.65 27.62 -4.70
N GLN A 253 0.63 28.22 -3.52
CA GLN A 253 -0.04 27.60 -2.38
C GLN A 253 -1.51 27.36 -2.68
N LEU A 254 -2.06 26.24 -2.21
CA LEU A 254 -3.44 25.81 -2.44
C LEU A 254 -4.48 26.80 -1.88
N THR A 255 -4.11 27.59 -0.87
CA THR A 255 -4.94 28.68 -0.32
C THR A 255 -5.48 29.64 -1.39
N PHE A 256 -4.89 29.66 -2.58
CA PHE A 256 -5.40 30.43 -3.72
C PHE A 256 -6.69 29.86 -4.32
N GLU A 257 -6.91 28.56 -4.21
CA GLU A 257 -8.03 27.83 -4.82
C GLU A 257 -9.01 27.24 -3.81
N ILE A 258 -8.62 27.13 -2.53
CA ILE A 258 -9.37 26.43 -1.50
C ILE A 258 -10.81 26.95 -1.33
N ASP A 259 -11.03 28.24 -1.54
CA ASP A 259 -12.36 28.84 -1.46
C ASP A 259 -13.27 28.46 -2.64
N SER A 260 -12.74 27.77 -3.64
CA SER A 260 -13.51 27.22 -4.74
C SER A 260 -13.82 25.72 -4.61
N PHE A 261 -13.42 25.07 -3.51
CA PHE A 261 -13.76 23.67 -3.28
C PHE A 261 -15.22 23.53 -2.86
N ASP A 262 -15.95 22.60 -3.51
CA ASP A 262 -17.33 22.35 -3.16
C ASP A 262 -17.45 21.65 -1.79
N GLN A 263 -18.66 21.31 -1.38
CA GLN A 263 -18.96 20.66 -0.09
C GLN A 263 -18.26 19.31 0.10
N TYR A 264 -17.63 18.76 -0.95
CA TYR A 264 -16.88 17.50 -0.90
C TYR A 264 -15.41 17.69 -1.22
N ASN A 265 -14.91 18.92 -1.13
CA ASN A 265 -13.52 19.30 -1.31
C ASN A 265 -12.94 19.06 -2.73
N GLY A 266 -13.77 19.13 -3.75
CA GLY A 266 -13.31 19.09 -5.12
C GLY A 266 -13.76 20.30 -5.91
N HIS A 267 -13.11 20.55 -7.04
CA HIS A 267 -13.47 21.59 -7.99
C HIS A 267 -13.00 21.28 -9.41
N PRO A 268 -13.60 21.88 -10.46
CA PRO A 268 -13.12 21.74 -11.82
C PRO A 268 -12.06 22.77 -12.16
N GLN A 269 -10.96 22.37 -12.80
CA GLN A 269 -10.04 23.26 -13.48
C GLN A 269 -10.67 23.85 -14.76
N GLN A 270 -9.92 24.72 -15.47
CA GLN A 270 -10.42 25.46 -16.66
C GLN A 270 -10.96 24.54 -17.77
N SER A 271 -10.40 23.34 -17.96
CA SER A 271 -10.90 22.36 -18.94
C SER A 271 -12.21 21.68 -18.50
N GLY A 272 -12.57 21.80 -17.23
CA GLY A 272 -13.71 21.13 -16.63
C GLY A 272 -13.36 19.80 -15.95
N MET A 273 -12.08 19.42 -15.84
CA MET A 273 -11.66 18.25 -15.08
C MET A 273 -11.85 18.51 -13.60
N TYR A 274 -12.75 17.78 -12.96
CA TYR A 274 -12.99 17.80 -11.53
C TYR A 274 -11.89 17.01 -10.83
N HIS A 275 -11.36 17.51 -9.70
CA HIS A 275 -10.25 16.88 -8.99
C HIS A 275 -10.24 17.24 -7.51
N TYR A 276 -9.48 16.45 -6.74
CA TYR A 276 -9.23 16.65 -5.32
C TYR A 276 -7.78 17.05 -5.08
N HIS A 277 -7.56 18.00 -4.16
CA HIS A 277 -6.25 18.39 -3.63
C HIS A 277 -6.09 18.02 -2.15
N VAL A 278 -7.19 17.77 -1.48
CA VAL A 278 -7.32 17.51 -0.04
C VAL A 278 -8.29 16.36 0.18
N GLU A 279 -8.61 16.04 1.43
CA GLU A 279 -9.53 14.96 1.79
C GLU A 279 -10.81 14.99 0.93
N PRO A 280 -11.11 13.93 0.17
CA PRO A 280 -12.35 13.81 -0.60
C PRO A 280 -13.51 13.44 0.31
N LEU A 281 -14.15 14.44 0.91
CA LEU A 281 -15.14 14.27 2.00
C LEU A 281 -16.30 13.35 1.67
N TRP A 282 -16.70 13.24 0.37
CA TRP A 282 -17.73 12.27 -0.01
C TRP A 282 -17.26 10.83 0.22
N ILE A 283 -16.01 10.54 -0.09
CA ILE A 283 -15.46 9.19 0.05
C ILE A 283 -15.31 8.85 1.52
N THR A 284 -14.67 9.71 2.31
CA THR A 284 -14.45 9.45 3.74
C THR A 284 -15.75 9.42 4.54
N ALA A 285 -16.76 10.22 4.19
CA ALA A 285 -18.08 10.19 4.82
C ALA A 285 -18.84 8.87 4.54
N ASN A 286 -18.61 8.21 3.42
CA ASN A 286 -19.34 7.00 3.04
C ASN A 286 -18.55 5.70 3.30
N ARG A 287 -17.23 5.77 3.41
CA ARG A 287 -16.36 4.58 3.55
C ARG A 287 -15.59 4.53 4.88
N GLY A 288 -15.51 5.64 5.62
CA GLY A 288 -14.71 5.80 6.84
C GLY A 288 -13.52 6.73 6.60
N ARG A 289 -13.05 7.35 7.68
CA ARG A 289 -11.91 8.27 7.64
C ARG A 289 -10.55 7.54 7.59
N ASP A 290 -10.54 6.24 7.83
CA ASP A 290 -9.41 5.33 7.69
C ASP A 290 -9.45 4.50 6.39
N ALA A 291 -10.41 4.77 5.49
CA ALA A 291 -10.63 3.99 4.30
C ALA A 291 -9.58 4.25 3.20
N PHE A 292 -9.39 3.24 2.34
CA PHE A 292 -8.70 3.37 1.07
C PHE A 292 -9.41 4.38 0.16
N LEU A 293 -8.70 5.43 -0.25
CA LEU A 293 -9.23 6.53 -1.07
C LEU A 293 -8.85 6.42 -2.55
N GLY A 294 -7.77 5.72 -2.87
CA GLY A 294 -7.27 5.60 -4.23
C GLY A 294 -5.78 5.26 -4.29
N VAL A 295 -5.16 5.52 -5.44
CA VAL A 295 -3.73 5.30 -5.65
C VAL A 295 -3.08 6.51 -6.30
N LEU A 296 -1.81 6.78 -5.99
CA LEU A 296 -0.99 7.72 -6.75
C LEU A 296 -0.38 7.02 -7.99
N LEU A 297 0.24 7.80 -8.87
CA LEU A 297 0.82 7.27 -10.12
C LEU A 297 1.95 6.26 -9.88
N ASP A 298 2.60 6.29 -8.74
CA ASP A 298 3.60 5.30 -8.35
C ASP A 298 3.01 3.97 -7.85
N GLY A 299 1.66 3.86 -7.82
CA GLY A 299 0.94 2.65 -7.45
C GLY A 299 0.73 2.45 -5.95
N PHE A 300 1.29 3.32 -5.10
CA PHE A 300 1.03 3.28 -3.66
C PHE A 300 -0.36 3.79 -3.32
N SER A 301 -0.93 3.19 -2.29
CA SER A 301 -2.28 3.48 -1.80
C SER A 301 -2.34 4.84 -1.11
N VAL A 302 -3.48 5.53 -1.21
CA VAL A 302 -3.82 6.71 -0.43
C VAL A 302 -4.96 6.34 0.52
N TYR A 303 -4.77 6.61 1.80
CA TYR A 303 -5.77 6.40 2.85
C TYR A 303 -6.29 7.71 3.40
N GLY A 304 -7.36 7.64 4.15
CA GLY A 304 -7.97 8.76 4.85
C GLY A 304 -7.10 9.35 5.95
N PRO A 305 -7.58 10.37 6.68
CA PRO A 305 -6.79 11.07 7.70
C PRO A 305 -6.64 10.30 9.02
N GLU A 306 -7.18 9.11 9.12
CA GLU A 306 -7.12 8.29 10.33
C GLU A 306 -6.49 6.92 10.05
N ASP A 307 -5.80 6.38 11.06
CA ASP A 307 -5.44 4.99 11.18
C ASP A 307 -6.22 4.37 12.34
N PHE A 308 -7.07 3.37 12.05
CA PHE A 308 -7.90 2.67 13.05
C PHE A 308 -8.68 3.61 13.96
N GLY A 309 -9.18 4.73 13.43
CA GLY A 309 -9.97 5.74 14.14
C GLY A 309 -9.16 6.73 14.96
N ALA A 310 -7.83 6.78 14.78
CA ALA A 310 -6.97 7.81 15.33
C ALA A 310 -6.44 8.71 14.21
N GLU A 311 -6.51 10.03 14.38
CA GLU A 311 -5.94 10.99 13.43
C GLU A 311 -4.44 10.72 13.22
N VAL A 312 -3.99 10.72 11.98
CA VAL A 312 -2.59 10.59 11.63
C VAL A 312 -1.90 11.95 11.82
N GLU A 313 -0.90 11.97 12.69
CA GLU A 313 -0.14 13.19 12.98
C GLU A 313 0.91 13.45 11.89
N GLU A 314 1.11 14.72 11.53
CA GLU A 314 2.08 15.13 10.50
C GLU A 314 3.51 14.63 10.73
N ASP A 315 3.92 14.53 12.00
CA ASP A 315 5.26 14.07 12.37
C ASP A 315 5.42 12.54 12.35
N ALA A 316 4.33 11.81 12.10
CA ALA A 316 4.35 10.38 11.81
C ALA A 316 4.56 10.07 10.30
N LEU A 317 4.45 11.09 9.45
CA LEU A 317 4.61 10.98 7.99
C LEU A 317 5.99 11.44 7.55
N ASP A 318 6.48 10.88 6.46
CA ASP A 318 7.76 11.26 5.84
C ASP A 318 7.61 12.49 4.92
N GLU A 319 8.69 12.85 4.21
CA GLU A 319 8.70 13.98 3.29
C GLU A 319 7.80 13.80 2.06
N PHE A 320 7.33 12.57 1.78
CA PHE A 320 6.39 12.25 0.71
C PHE A 320 4.94 12.23 1.20
N HIS A 321 4.71 12.45 2.49
CA HIS A 321 3.41 12.41 3.15
C HIS A 321 2.83 11.00 3.29
N GLY A 322 3.71 10.04 3.51
CA GLY A 322 3.39 8.63 3.73
C GLY A 322 4.18 8.02 4.88
N HIS A 323 3.89 6.80 5.17
CA HIS A 323 4.65 5.98 6.12
C HIS A 323 4.48 4.48 5.84
N VAL A 324 5.30 3.67 6.48
CA VAL A 324 5.12 2.20 6.50
C VAL A 324 4.28 1.83 7.72
N GLY A 325 3.11 1.27 7.50
CA GLY A 325 2.18 0.88 8.56
C GLY A 325 1.16 -0.15 8.08
N ILE A 326 0.46 -0.79 9.03
CA ILE A 326 -0.74 -1.58 8.72
C ILE A 326 -1.90 -0.63 8.41
N THR A 327 -2.84 -1.10 7.60
CA THR A 327 -4.04 -0.33 7.27
C THR A 327 -5.29 -1.15 7.60
N ILE A 328 -6.47 -0.55 7.52
CA ILE A 328 -7.74 -1.30 7.68
C ILE A 328 -7.88 -2.43 6.65
N ASP A 329 -7.11 -2.38 5.57
CA ASP A 329 -7.19 -3.29 4.43
C ASP A 329 -6.01 -4.26 4.33
N SER A 330 -4.97 -4.03 5.12
CA SER A 330 -3.77 -4.86 5.15
C SER A 330 -3.29 -5.03 6.57
N THR A 331 -3.20 -6.25 7.01
CA THR A 331 -2.57 -6.62 8.28
C THR A 331 -1.04 -6.57 8.20
N GLN A 332 -0.51 -6.36 7.01
CA GLN A 332 0.91 -6.15 6.77
C GLN A 332 1.24 -4.67 6.76
N ALA A 333 2.42 -4.33 7.25
CA ALA A 333 2.93 -2.98 7.14
C ALA A 333 3.34 -2.71 5.68
N ILE A 334 2.59 -1.85 5.01
CA ILE A 334 2.83 -1.40 3.63
C ILE A 334 3.12 0.10 3.64
N TYR A 335 3.94 0.57 2.69
CA TYR A 335 4.04 2.00 2.49
C TYR A 335 2.73 2.53 1.88
N HIS A 336 2.21 3.62 2.45
CA HIS A 336 1.01 4.28 1.95
C HIS A 336 1.02 5.75 2.31
N TYR A 337 0.31 6.54 1.51
CA TYR A 337 0.07 7.95 1.73
C TYR A 337 -1.17 8.17 2.57
N HIS A 338 -1.20 9.28 3.32
CA HIS A 338 -2.40 9.76 4.00
C HIS A 338 -2.86 11.11 3.48
N VAL A 339 -4.15 11.37 3.57
CA VAL A 339 -4.65 12.74 3.47
C VAL A 339 -4.66 13.36 4.86
N THR A 340 -4.25 14.64 4.97
CA THR A 340 -4.34 15.41 6.22
C THR A 340 -4.99 16.76 5.97
N ASP A 341 -5.26 17.51 7.04
CA ASP A 341 -5.86 18.85 6.97
C ASP A 341 -4.85 19.99 6.75
N LYS A 342 -3.54 19.64 6.67
CA LYS A 342 -2.43 20.58 6.51
C LYS A 342 -1.67 20.32 5.20
N ASP A 343 -0.99 21.40 4.71
CA ASP A 343 -0.02 21.29 3.62
C ASP A 343 1.10 20.28 4.03
N PRO A 344 1.33 19.25 3.20
CA PRO A 344 0.98 19.07 1.78
C PRO A 344 -0.34 18.32 1.48
N TYR A 345 -1.18 18.10 2.41
CA TYR A 345 -2.53 17.50 2.33
C TYR A 345 -2.61 16.03 1.88
N ILE A 346 -1.98 15.64 0.76
CA ILE A 346 -2.04 14.27 0.22
C ILE A 346 -0.65 13.73 -0.12
N ASN A 347 0.23 14.61 -0.68
CA ASN A 347 1.53 14.20 -1.17
C ASN A 347 2.53 15.33 -0.99
N GLY A 348 3.70 14.99 -0.51
CA GLY A 348 4.77 15.92 -0.21
C GLY A 348 5.59 16.36 -1.44
N SER A 349 6.90 16.26 -1.34
CA SER A 349 7.83 16.81 -2.34
C SER A 349 7.92 16.00 -3.63
N GLY A 350 7.48 14.73 -3.64
CA GLY A 350 7.57 13.85 -4.79
C GLY A 350 6.85 12.52 -4.59
N PHE A 351 7.01 11.61 -5.53
CA PHE A 351 6.57 10.24 -5.39
C PHE A 351 7.56 9.43 -4.55
N TYR A 352 7.05 8.54 -3.72
CA TYR A 352 7.88 7.58 -2.99
C TYR A 352 8.44 6.52 -3.95
N GLY A 353 7.63 6.05 -4.88
CA GLY A 353 8.00 5.05 -5.87
C GLY A 353 8.16 5.60 -7.28
N THR A 354 8.53 4.70 -8.20
CA THR A 354 8.62 5.03 -9.63
C THR A 354 7.24 5.35 -10.19
N SER A 355 7.06 6.55 -10.72
CA SER A 355 5.76 6.99 -11.23
C SER A 355 5.40 6.34 -12.56
N GLY A 356 4.14 5.94 -12.69
CA GLY A 356 3.51 5.56 -13.94
C GLY A 356 3.10 6.77 -14.79
N THR A 357 2.03 6.62 -15.59
CA THR A 357 1.62 7.66 -16.55
C THR A 357 0.13 7.97 -16.46
N PHE A 358 -0.20 9.20 -16.84
CA PHE A 358 -1.59 9.68 -17.04
C PHE A 358 -1.79 10.12 -18.48
N ALA A 359 -2.96 9.77 -19.06
CA ALA A 359 -3.44 10.22 -20.37
C ALA A 359 -4.93 10.60 -20.32
N GLN A 360 -5.37 11.49 -21.23
CA GLN A 360 -6.77 11.91 -21.40
C GLN A 360 -7.07 12.27 -22.85
#